data_e29b99ff5c1b76cdb97160e50e4b1b51
#
_entry.id   e29b99ff5c1b76cdb97160e50e4b1b51
#
_cell.length_a   1.000
_cell.length_b   1.000
_cell.length_c   1.000
_cell.angle_alpha   90.00
_cell.angle_beta   90.00
_cell.angle_gamma   90.00
#
_symmetry.space_group_name_H-M   'P 1'
#
loop_
_entity.id
_entity.type
_entity.pdbx_description
1 polymer ?
#
loop_
_entity_poly.entity_id
_entity_poly.type
_entity_poly.pdbx_seq_one_letter_code
_entity_poly.pdbx_strand_id
1 'polypeptide(L)'
;KDVAARYRDEKSKSSQGGRYAGANRYNILYSNIQTICPALYNQSPKPDVRRRYRDADPIGKEISDVLERALSYTMDECNFDRYMRMAVKDQQLCGRGVTRVRYDPVFAEEPDDEGGMYDDLKGEEVKFEHINWADFRHGPGRIWEEVEWIAFRHLMTRDDLTSKFGEKIGDEVTLDYSPIGME
;
A
#
# COMPACT_ATOMS: atom_id res chain seq x y z
N LYS A 1 -11.92 -6.94 13.34
CA LYS A 1 -11.31 -6.23 14.50
C LYS A 1 -10.78 -7.20 15.56
N ASP A 2 -11.52 -8.24 15.90
CA ASP A 2 -11.15 -9.18 16.98
C ASP A 2 -9.86 -9.97 16.70
N VAL A 3 -9.60 -10.35 15.45
CA VAL A 3 -8.40 -11.10 15.07
C VAL A 3 -7.15 -10.25 15.24
N ALA A 4 -7.19 -8.98 14.80
CA ALA A 4 -6.07 -8.06 14.95
C ALA A 4 -5.78 -7.74 16.43
N ALA A 5 -6.82 -7.60 17.25
CA ALA A 5 -6.68 -7.42 18.70
C ALA A 5 -6.07 -8.66 19.37
N ARG A 6 -6.48 -9.87 18.97
CA ARG A 6 -5.87 -11.13 19.45
C ARG A 6 -4.42 -11.29 19.04
N TYR A 7 -4.09 -10.90 17.81
CA TYR A 7 -2.71 -10.92 17.35
C TYR A 7 -1.81 -10.00 18.18
N ARG A 8 -2.30 -8.81 18.53
CA ARG A 8 -1.59 -7.83 19.37
C ARG A 8 -1.67 -8.13 20.87
N ASP A 9 -2.37 -9.21 21.25
CA ASP A 9 -2.62 -9.58 22.64
C ASP A 9 -3.31 -8.47 23.45
N GLU A 10 -4.14 -7.66 22.80
CA GLU A 10 -4.94 -6.63 23.44
C GLU A 10 -5.95 -7.27 24.40
N LYS A 11 -5.94 -6.83 25.65
CA LYS A 11 -6.89 -7.32 26.66
C LYS A 11 -8.30 -6.91 26.29
N SER A 12 -9.22 -7.89 26.24
CA SER A 12 -10.64 -7.58 26.11
C SER A 12 -11.12 -6.84 27.35
N LYS A 13 -11.93 -5.79 27.16
CA LYS A 13 -12.56 -5.03 28.26
C LYS A 13 -13.43 -5.90 29.18
N SER A 14 -13.87 -7.07 28.72
CA SER A 14 -14.67 -8.03 29.49
C SER A 14 -13.85 -8.91 30.44
N SER A 15 -12.53 -8.91 30.39
CA SER A 15 -11.69 -9.76 31.24
C SER A 15 -11.21 -9.08 32.54
N GLN A 16 -11.79 -7.95 32.92
CA GLN A 16 -11.43 -7.22 34.14
C GLN A 16 -11.85 -7.92 35.46
N GLY A 17 -12.45 -9.10 35.43
CA GLY A 17 -12.96 -9.80 36.64
C GLY A 17 -12.40 -11.21 36.90
N GLY A 18 -11.48 -11.72 36.08
CA GLY A 18 -10.98 -13.09 36.22
C GLY A 18 -9.77 -13.22 37.16
N ARG A 19 -9.81 -14.17 38.10
CA ARG A 19 -8.74 -14.55 39.03
C ARG A 19 -7.42 -14.98 38.37
N TYR A 20 -7.25 -14.84 37.02
CA TYR A 20 -6.10 -15.27 36.24
C TYR A 20 -5.38 -14.10 35.54
N ALA A 21 -5.44 -12.92 36.09
CA ALA A 21 -4.80 -11.71 35.54
C ALA A 21 -3.26 -11.73 35.50
N GLY A 22 -2.62 -12.85 35.84
CA GLY A 22 -1.17 -13.01 35.85
C GLY A 22 -0.61 -14.23 35.12
N ALA A 23 -1.47 -15.04 34.46
CA ALA A 23 -0.98 -16.19 33.72
C ALA A 23 -0.32 -15.75 32.41
N ASN A 24 0.92 -16.14 32.20
CA ASN A 24 1.63 -16.01 30.91
C ASN A 24 0.78 -16.71 29.82
N ARG A 25 0.15 -15.92 28.98
CA ARG A 25 -0.72 -16.40 27.93
C ARG A 25 0.10 -16.56 26.66
N TYR A 26 0.25 -17.80 26.19
CA TYR A 26 0.91 -18.05 24.91
C TYR A 26 -0.01 -17.63 23.77
N ASN A 27 0.44 -16.67 22.95
CA ASN A 27 -0.30 -16.20 21.79
C ASN A 27 0.00 -17.08 20.57
N ILE A 28 -0.76 -18.18 20.44
CA ILE A 28 -0.61 -19.15 19.33
C ILE A 28 -0.80 -18.46 17.97
N LEU A 29 -1.74 -17.52 17.87
CA LEU A 29 -2.00 -16.81 16.62
C LEU A 29 -0.78 -15.99 16.17
N TYR A 30 -0.15 -15.28 17.10
CA TYR A 30 1.08 -14.55 16.83
C TYR A 30 2.19 -15.49 16.35
N SER A 31 2.43 -16.56 17.09
CA SER A 31 3.46 -17.55 16.76
C SER A 31 3.26 -18.17 15.37
N ASN A 32 2.03 -18.58 15.06
CA ASN A 32 1.71 -19.18 13.77
C ASN A 32 1.93 -18.19 12.62
N ILE A 33 1.51 -16.94 12.76
CA ILE A 33 1.70 -15.92 11.73
C ILE A 33 3.18 -15.60 11.52
N GLN A 34 3.96 -15.50 12.59
CA GLN A 34 5.41 -15.30 12.50
C GLN A 34 6.12 -16.46 11.79
N THR A 35 5.56 -17.66 11.82
CA THR A 35 6.13 -18.81 11.12
C THR A 35 5.63 -18.91 9.66
N ILE A 36 4.37 -18.64 9.42
CA ILE A 36 3.75 -18.80 8.09
C ILE A 36 4.15 -17.67 7.14
N CYS A 37 4.18 -16.40 7.60
CA CYS A 37 4.49 -15.27 6.72
C CYS A 37 5.87 -15.40 6.03
N PRO A 38 6.97 -15.73 6.72
CA PRO A 38 8.25 -15.95 6.05
C PRO A 38 8.27 -17.16 5.12
N ALA A 39 7.45 -18.19 5.39
CA ALA A 39 7.33 -19.34 4.51
C ALA A 39 6.60 -19.02 3.21
N LEU A 40 5.61 -18.11 3.25
CA LEU A 40 4.88 -17.65 2.07
C LEU A 40 5.66 -16.61 1.27
N TYR A 41 6.34 -15.71 1.94
CA TYR A 41 7.11 -14.64 1.33
C TYR A 41 8.44 -14.45 2.05
N ASN A 42 9.48 -15.07 1.52
CA ASN A 42 10.82 -15.07 2.10
C ASN A 42 11.65 -13.86 1.63
N GLN A 43 11.62 -13.59 0.32
CA GLN A 43 12.41 -12.54 -0.30
C GLN A 43 11.67 -11.92 -1.48
N SER A 44 12.10 -10.70 -1.87
CA SER A 44 11.61 -10.07 -3.08
C SER A 44 11.89 -10.92 -4.32
N PRO A 45 10.90 -11.12 -5.21
CA PRO A 45 11.12 -11.82 -6.46
C PRO A 45 12.10 -11.04 -7.34
N LYS A 46 12.97 -11.74 -8.05
CA LYS A 46 13.82 -11.12 -9.05
C LYS A 46 13.03 -10.99 -10.34
N PRO A 47 13.00 -9.80 -10.97
CA PRO A 47 12.39 -9.64 -12.27
C PRO A 47 13.16 -10.47 -13.31
N ASP A 48 12.42 -11.10 -14.21
CA ASP A 48 12.95 -11.86 -15.36
C ASP A 48 12.23 -11.34 -16.61
N VAL A 49 12.90 -10.52 -17.37
CA VAL A 49 12.34 -9.88 -18.57
C VAL A 49 12.79 -10.63 -19.80
N ARG A 50 11.82 -11.20 -20.52
CA ARG A 50 12.07 -11.95 -21.75
C ARG A 50 11.22 -11.45 -22.89
N ARG A 51 11.75 -11.51 -24.08
CA ARG A 51 10.96 -11.23 -25.28
C ARG A 51 9.84 -12.26 -25.43
N ARG A 52 8.68 -11.79 -25.84
CA ARG A 52 7.52 -12.64 -26.09
C ARG A 52 7.78 -13.68 -27.18
N TYR A 53 8.49 -13.27 -28.23
CA TYR A 53 8.88 -14.13 -29.33
C TYR A 53 10.36 -14.48 -29.17
N ARG A 54 10.68 -15.78 -29.28
CA ARG A 54 12.06 -16.32 -29.19
C ARG A 54 12.82 -16.11 -30.50
N ASP A 55 12.98 -14.87 -30.91
CA ASP A 55 13.85 -14.51 -32.03
C ASP A 55 15.29 -14.29 -31.53
N ALA A 56 16.24 -14.50 -32.42
CA ALA A 56 17.67 -14.41 -32.12
C ALA A 56 18.21 -12.96 -32.24
N ASP A 57 17.38 -11.96 -32.03
CA ASP A 57 17.76 -10.56 -32.09
C ASP A 57 18.63 -10.16 -30.87
N PRO A 58 19.93 -9.80 -31.09
CA PRO A 58 20.82 -9.43 -29.99
C PRO A 58 20.37 -8.15 -29.26
N ILE A 59 19.80 -7.17 -29.99
CA ILE A 59 19.29 -5.92 -29.40
C ILE A 59 18.20 -6.18 -28.38
N GLY A 60 17.31 -7.11 -28.67
CA GLY A 60 16.25 -7.49 -27.75
C GLY A 60 16.75 -8.09 -26.43
N LYS A 61 17.90 -8.77 -26.44
CA LYS A 61 18.54 -9.27 -25.23
C LYS A 61 19.09 -8.12 -24.37
N GLU A 62 19.82 -7.20 -24.99
CA GLU A 62 20.36 -6.03 -24.28
C GLU A 62 19.26 -5.17 -23.66
N ILE A 63 18.15 -4.94 -24.38
CA ILE A 63 16.99 -4.23 -23.85
C ILE A 63 16.39 -4.97 -22.66
N SER A 64 16.26 -6.29 -22.73
CA SER A 64 15.74 -7.09 -21.62
C SER A 64 16.62 -6.96 -20.37
N ASP A 65 17.95 -7.04 -20.53
CA ASP A 65 18.90 -6.89 -19.43
C ASP A 65 18.83 -5.47 -18.79
N VAL A 66 18.63 -4.43 -19.59
CA VAL A 66 18.44 -3.05 -19.10
C VAL A 66 17.13 -2.93 -18.32
N LEU A 67 16.04 -3.49 -18.85
CA LEU A 67 14.73 -3.47 -18.17
C LEU A 67 14.75 -4.25 -16.85
N GLU A 68 15.43 -5.39 -16.78
CA GLU A 68 15.58 -6.14 -15.53
C GLU A 68 16.29 -5.31 -14.44
N ARG A 69 17.36 -4.61 -14.81
CA ARG A 69 18.09 -3.72 -13.90
C ARG A 69 17.22 -2.55 -13.46
N ALA A 70 16.51 -1.92 -14.40
CA ALA A 70 15.61 -0.82 -14.10
C ALA A 70 14.48 -1.25 -13.16
N LEU A 71 13.85 -2.41 -13.40
CA LEU A 71 12.83 -2.96 -12.53
C LEU A 71 13.38 -3.31 -11.14
N SER A 72 14.56 -3.92 -11.08
CA SER A 72 15.20 -4.22 -9.79
C SER A 72 15.47 -2.96 -8.99
N TYR A 73 15.99 -1.91 -9.63
CA TYR A 73 16.23 -0.61 -9.00
C TYR A 73 14.91 0.01 -8.50
N THR A 74 13.87 0.04 -9.34
CA THR A 74 12.56 0.59 -8.94
C THR A 74 11.94 -0.17 -7.78
N MET A 75 12.07 -1.50 -7.74
CA MET A 75 11.57 -2.32 -6.62
C MET A 75 12.29 -2.01 -5.31
N ASP A 76 13.59 -1.78 -5.35
CA ASP A 76 14.38 -1.40 -4.18
C ASP A 76 14.02 0.03 -3.72
N GLU A 77 13.94 0.99 -4.64
CA GLU A 77 13.62 2.39 -4.38
C GLU A 77 12.23 2.54 -3.74
N CYS A 78 11.21 1.84 -4.28
CA CYS A 78 9.86 1.92 -3.74
C CYS A 78 9.60 1.01 -2.54
N ASN A 79 10.62 0.42 -1.93
CA ASN A 79 10.52 -0.47 -0.75
C ASN A 79 9.53 -1.63 -0.94
N PHE A 80 9.51 -2.24 -2.12
CA PHE A 80 8.59 -3.31 -2.50
C PHE A 80 8.55 -4.46 -1.49
N ASP A 81 9.71 -4.95 -1.05
CA ASP A 81 9.80 -6.06 -0.08
C ASP A 81 9.06 -5.76 1.23
N ARG A 82 9.23 -4.56 1.77
CA ARG A 82 8.57 -4.13 3.01
C ARG A 82 7.05 -4.16 2.88
N TYR A 83 6.52 -3.56 1.82
CA TYR A 83 5.08 -3.46 1.63
C TYR A 83 4.44 -4.81 1.30
N MET A 84 5.14 -5.68 0.56
CA MET A 84 4.68 -7.04 0.30
C MET A 84 4.61 -7.87 1.60
N ARG A 85 5.58 -7.78 2.49
CA ARG A 85 5.52 -8.43 3.81
C ARG A 85 4.32 -7.96 4.63
N MET A 86 4.01 -6.67 4.58
CA MET A 86 2.81 -6.12 5.26
C MET A 86 1.53 -6.68 4.65
N ALA A 87 1.43 -6.74 3.32
CA ALA A 87 0.27 -7.29 2.64
C ALA A 87 0.06 -8.78 2.92
N VAL A 88 1.13 -9.59 2.91
CA VAL A 88 1.07 -11.02 3.25
C VAL A 88 0.62 -11.22 4.70
N LYS A 89 1.10 -10.38 5.61
CA LYS A 89 0.65 -10.41 7.01
C LYS A 89 -0.82 -10.08 7.15
N ASP A 90 -1.30 -9.04 6.46
CA ASP A 90 -2.72 -8.66 6.47
C ASP A 90 -3.59 -9.77 5.87
N GLN A 91 -3.13 -10.43 4.82
CA GLN A 91 -3.80 -11.59 4.24
C GLN A 91 -3.96 -12.73 5.25
N GLN A 92 -2.93 -13.03 6.03
CA GLN A 92 -3.00 -14.09 7.05
C GLN A 92 -3.88 -13.71 8.24
N LEU A 93 -3.95 -12.43 8.60
CA LEU A 93 -4.76 -11.94 9.72
C LEU A 93 -6.23 -11.76 9.37
N CYS A 94 -6.50 -11.17 8.21
CA CYS A 94 -7.84 -10.67 7.86
C CYS A 94 -8.39 -11.29 6.58
N GLY A 95 -7.63 -12.21 5.95
CA GLY A 95 -8.02 -12.88 4.71
C GLY A 95 -7.79 -12.05 3.45
N ARG A 96 -7.23 -10.83 3.57
CA ARG A 96 -6.98 -9.93 2.44
C ARG A 96 -5.76 -9.06 2.68
N GLY A 97 -4.79 -9.11 1.77
CA GLY A 97 -3.68 -8.17 1.65
C GLY A 97 -3.86 -7.34 0.38
N VAL A 98 -3.66 -6.04 0.48
CA VAL A 98 -3.83 -5.11 -0.63
C VAL A 98 -2.59 -4.25 -0.77
N THR A 99 -2.08 -4.18 -1.99
CA THR A 99 -1.03 -3.26 -2.39
C THR A 99 -1.51 -2.44 -3.58
N ARG A 100 -0.98 -1.24 -3.73
CA ARG A 100 -1.27 -0.35 -4.85
C ARG A 100 0.02 0.12 -5.48
N VAL A 101 0.07 0.05 -6.80
CA VAL A 101 1.09 0.71 -7.61
C VAL A 101 0.51 2.02 -8.12
N ARG A 102 1.22 3.11 -7.93
CA ARG A 102 0.81 4.43 -8.41
C ARG A 102 1.94 5.09 -9.16
N TYR A 103 1.61 5.64 -10.30
CA TYR A 103 2.48 6.54 -11.05
C TYR A 103 2.19 7.98 -10.61
N ASP A 104 3.22 8.73 -10.24
CA ASP A 104 3.13 10.06 -9.65
C ASP A 104 4.01 11.03 -10.48
N PRO A 105 3.46 11.61 -11.55
CA PRO A 105 4.19 12.58 -12.35
C PRO A 105 4.26 13.92 -11.64
N VAL A 106 5.40 14.56 -11.69
CA VAL A 106 5.63 15.91 -11.17
C VAL A 106 5.72 16.88 -12.35
N PHE A 107 4.73 17.74 -12.48
CA PHE A 107 4.71 18.81 -13.48
C PHE A 107 5.22 20.11 -12.88
N ALA A 108 5.91 20.91 -13.69
CA ALA A 108 6.25 22.30 -13.37
C ALA A 108 5.83 23.19 -14.55
N GLU A 109 5.27 24.35 -14.24
CA GLU A 109 4.93 25.33 -15.24
C GLU A 109 6.20 25.98 -15.78
N GLU A 110 6.42 25.89 -17.08
CA GLU A 110 7.50 26.58 -17.80
C GLU A 110 6.94 27.59 -18.82
N PRO A 111 7.62 28.72 -19.00
CA PRO A 111 7.21 29.69 -20.01
C PRO A 111 7.47 29.13 -21.43
N ASP A 112 6.48 29.27 -22.28
CA ASP A 112 6.60 28.99 -23.71
C ASP A 112 7.27 30.15 -24.45
N ASP A 113 7.90 29.89 -25.59
CA ASP A 113 8.53 30.89 -26.48
C ASP A 113 7.51 31.96 -26.98
N GLU A 114 6.22 31.65 -26.95
CA GLU A 114 5.12 32.56 -27.34
C GLU A 114 4.53 33.37 -26.15
N GLY A 115 5.10 33.24 -24.93
CA GLY A 115 4.67 33.94 -23.73
C GLY A 115 3.50 33.29 -22.99
N GLY A 116 3.18 32.05 -23.34
CA GLY A 116 2.28 31.17 -22.58
C GLY A 116 3.01 30.43 -21.46
N MET A 117 2.24 29.70 -20.64
CA MET A 117 2.78 28.73 -19.67
C MET A 117 2.31 27.35 -20.09
N TYR A 118 3.21 26.38 -20.04
CA TYR A 118 2.86 24.97 -20.25
C TYR A 118 3.40 24.09 -19.13
N ASP A 119 2.69 22.99 -18.88
CA ASP A 119 3.10 22.01 -17.88
C ASP A 119 4.20 21.11 -18.46
N ASP A 120 5.42 21.24 -17.98
CA ASP A 120 6.53 20.35 -18.34
C ASP A 120 6.71 19.26 -17.29
N LEU A 121 6.97 18.03 -17.75
CA LEU A 121 7.19 16.88 -16.87
C LEU A 121 8.62 16.93 -16.32
N LYS A 122 8.76 17.34 -15.07
CA LYS A 122 10.06 17.46 -14.38
C LYS A 122 10.53 16.17 -13.73
N GLY A 123 9.62 15.30 -13.38
CA GLY A 123 9.96 14.03 -12.73
C GLY A 123 8.84 13.04 -12.79
N GLU A 124 9.22 11.78 -12.68
CA GLU A 124 8.31 10.64 -12.66
C GLU A 124 8.69 9.75 -11.48
N GLU A 125 7.71 9.36 -10.69
CA GLU A 125 7.92 8.48 -9.56
C GLU A 125 6.90 7.35 -9.59
N VAL A 126 7.39 6.12 -9.40
CA VAL A 126 6.52 4.96 -9.17
C VAL A 126 6.47 4.70 -7.68
N LYS A 127 5.28 4.81 -7.10
CA LYS A 127 5.04 4.52 -5.68
C LYS A 127 4.38 3.16 -5.53
N PHE A 128 4.95 2.35 -4.67
CA PHE A 128 4.36 1.08 -4.24
C PHE A 128 3.92 1.23 -2.78
N GLU A 129 2.63 1.03 -2.53
CA GLU A 129 2.02 1.32 -1.24
C GLU A 129 1.29 0.08 -0.70
N HIS A 130 1.41 -0.16 0.59
CA HIS A 130 0.54 -1.10 1.31
C HIS A 130 -0.72 -0.38 1.76
N ILE A 131 -1.87 -0.93 1.42
CA ILE A 131 -3.17 -0.44 1.89
C ILE A 131 -3.66 -1.35 3.01
N ASN A 132 -3.86 -0.78 4.19
CA ASN A 132 -4.37 -1.53 5.32
C ASN A 132 -5.75 -2.13 4.98
N TRP A 133 -6.00 -3.36 5.40
CA TRP A 133 -7.25 -4.04 5.15
C TRP A 133 -8.50 -3.27 5.65
N ALA A 134 -8.34 -2.45 6.71
CA ALA A 134 -9.42 -1.63 7.25
C ALA A 134 -9.74 -0.40 6.38
N ASP A 135 -8.79 0.04 5.57
CA ASP A 135 -8.89 1.24 4.74
C ASP A 135 -9.30 0.95 3.30
N PHE A 136 -9.45 -0.32 2.96
CA PHE A 136 -9.87 -0.77 1.64
C PHE A 136 -11.36 -1.15 1.64
N ARG A 137 -12.11 -0.64 0.67
CA ARG A 137 -13.50 -0.97 0.40
C ARG A 137 -13.69 -1.28 -1.08
N HIS A 138 -14.64 -2.14 -1.38
CA HIS A 138 -15.01 -2.47 -2.76
C HIS A 138 -16.51 -2.76 -2.86
N GLY A 139 -17.05 -2.64 -4.05
CA GLY A 139 -18.41 -3.01 -4.39
C GLY A 139 -18.67 -4.52 -4.22
N PRO A 140 -19.93 -4.93 -4.26
CA PRO A 140 -20.28 -6.33 -4.25
C PRO A 140 -19.78 -7.01 -5.54
N GLY A 141 -19.36 -8.27 -5.44
CA GLY A 141 -18.93 -9.11 -6.55
C GLY A 141 -18.62 -10.50 -6.04
N ARG A 142 -18.90 -11.54 -6.81
CA ARG A 142 -18.53 -12.93 -6.49
C ARG A 142 -17.08 -13.21 -6.84
N ILE A 143 -16.64 -12.58 -7.93
CA ILE A 143 -15.25 -12.61 -8.42
C ILE A 143 -14.76 -11.18 -8.58
N TRP A 144 -13.44 -11.00 -8.69
CA TRP A 144 -12.84 -9.67 -8.73
C TRP A 144 -13.26 -8.86 -9.97
N GLU A 145 -13.48 -9.52 -11.08
CA GLU A 145 -13.90 -8.92 -12.36
C GLU A 145 -15.30 -8.31 -12.31
N GLU A 146 -16.15 -8.74 -11.36
CA GLU A 146 -17.49 -8.18 -11.15
C GLU A 146 -17.49 -6.93 -10.25
N VAL A 147 -16.36 -6.58 -9.65
CA VAL A 147 -16.27 -5.44 -8.75
C VAL A 147 -16.26 -4.14 -9.55
N GLU A 148 -17.32 -3.36 -9.45
CA GLU A 148 -17.48 -2.12 -10.22
C GLU A 148 -16.69 -0.95 -9.67
N TRP A 149 -16.44 -0.93 -8.35
CA TRP A 149 -15.73 0.16 -7.70
C TRP A 149 -14.88 -0.30 -6.52
N ILE A 150 -13.80 0.41 -6.31
CA ILE A 150 -12.94 0.30 -5.12
C ILE A 150 -12.77 1.68 -4.48
N ALA A 151 -12.57 1.72 -3.17
CA ALA A 151 -12.32 2.93 -2.43
C ALA A 151 -11.22 2.72 -1.39
N PHE A 152 -10.36 3.71 -1.26
CA PHE A 152 -9.32 3.78 -0.24
C PHE A 152 -9.64 4.91 0.72
N ARG A 153 -9.52 4.64 2.03
CA ARG A 153 -9.61 5.69 3.03
C ARG A 153 -8.25 6.37 3.18
N HIS A 154 -8.23 7.66 3.00
CA HIS A 154 -7.07 8.52 3.25
C HIS A 154 -7.36 9.45 4.41
N LEU A 155 -6.38 9.59 5.32
CA LEU A 155 -6.40 10.62 6.34
C LEU A 155 -5.74 11.86 5.73
N MET A 156 -6.46 12.96 5.72
CA MET A 156 -6.00 14.23 5.15
C MET A 156 -6.15 15.33 6.20
N THR A 157 -5.19 16.23 6.23
CA THR A 157 -5.30 17.49 6.97
C THR A 157 -6.17 18.48 6.19
N ARG A 158 -6.58 19.57 6.84
CA ARG A 158 -7.32 20.64 6.14
C ARG A 158 -6.47 21.28 5.03
N ASP A 159 -5.18 21.43 5.27
CA ASP A 159 -4.25 21.99 4.29
C ASP A 159 -4.11 21.06 3.07
N ASP A 160 -4.06 19.72 3.28
CA ASP A 160 -4.05 18.75 2.19
C ASP A 160 -5.35 18.78 1.36
N LEU A 161 -6.49 18.96 2.03
CA LEU A 161 -7.79 19.09 1.35
C LEU A 161 -7.85 20.36 0.51
N THR A 162 -7.42 21.48 1.08
CA THR A 162 -7.39 22.76 0.40
C THR A 162 -6.45 22.74 -0.80
N SER A 163 -5.26 22.17 -0.66
CA SER A 163 -4.27 22.09 -1.75
C SER A 163 -4.72 21.20 -2.90
N LYS A 164 -5.46 20.10 -2.61
CA LYS A 164 -5.90 19.14 -3.62
C LYS A 164 -7.24 19.46 -4.27
N PHE A 165 -8.15 20.04 -3.52
CA PHE A 165 -9.55 20.23 -3.95
C PHE A 165 -10.01 21.69 -3.96
N GLY A 166 -9.14 22.62 -3.55
CA GLY A 166 -9.41 24.05 -3.47
C GLY A 166 -10.02 24.48 -2.13
N GLU A 167 -9.93 25.78 -1.84
CA GLU A 167 -10.35 26.39 -0.56
C GLU A 167 -11.82 26.10 -0.23
N LYS A 168 -12.70 26.18 -1.23
CA LYS A 168 -14.14 25.97 -1.03
C LYS A 168 -14.44 24.58 -0.43
N ILE A 169 -13.84 23.51 -0.98
CA ILE A 169 -14.05 22.15 -0.47
C ILE A 169 -13.32 21.96 0.86
N GLY A 170 -12.12 22.53 1.00
CA GLY A 170 -11.37 22.49 2.25
C GLY A 170 -12.14 23.04 3.44
N ASP A 171 -12.93 24.09 3.25
CA ASP A 171 -13.71 24.72 4.31
C ASP A 171 -15.06 24.03 4.58
N GLU A 172 -15.73 23.50 3.55
CA GLU A 172 -17.02 22.84 3.68
C GLU A 172 -16.92 21.46 4.34
N VAL A 173 -15.80 20.73 4.18
CA VAL A 173 -15.63 19.38 4.74
C VAL A 173 -15.41 19.44 6.25
N THR A 174 -16.30 18.77 7.00
CA THR A 174 -16.13 18.59 8.45
C THR A 174 -15.03 17.58 8.73
N LEU A 175 -14.13 17.91 9.64
CA LEU A 175 -13.10 16.99 10.12
C LEU A 175 -13.71 16.04 11.15
N ASP A 176 -13.74 14.76 10.86
CA ASP A 176 -14.36 13.70 11.67
C ASP A 176 -13.33 12.86 12.47
N TYR A 177 -12.04 13.14 12.28
CA TYR A 177 -10.94 12.44 12.97
C TYR A 177 -10.26 13.37 13.97
N SER A 178 -10.28 12.95 15.25
CA SER A 178 -9.48 13.58 16.30
C SER A 178 -8.32 12.63 16.66
N PRO A 179 -7.06 13.10 16.68
CA PRO A 179 -5.93 12.29 17.15
C PRO A 179 -6.15 11.86 18.60
N ILE A 180 -5.83 10.61 18.91
CA ILE A 180 -5.90 10.10 20.28
C ILE A 180 -4.86 10.86 21.13
N GLY A 181 -5.31 11.59 22.14
CA GLY A 181 -4.45 12.32 23.10
C GLY A 181 -4.46 13.85 23.01
N MET A 182 -5.34 14.44 22.23
CA MET A 182 -5.65 15.87 22.23
C MET A 182 -7.04 16.12 22.85
N GLU A 183 -7.23 15.79 24.12
CA GLU A 183 -8.30 16.33 24.99
C GLU A 183 -7.71 17.34 25.98
#